data_821db7fd6b7e8b6171f5f6cc559862a2
#
_entry.id   821db7fd6b7e8b6171f5f6cc559862a2
#
_cell.length_a   1.000
_cell.length_b   1.000
_cell.length_c   1.000
_cell.angle_alpha   90.00
_cell.angle_beta   90.00
_cell.angle_gamma   90.00
#
_symmetry.space_group_name_H-M   'P 1'
#
loop_
_entity.id
_entity.type
_entity.pdbx_description
1 polymer ?
#
loop_
_entity_poly.entity_id
_entity_poly.type
_entity_poly.pdbx_seq_one_letter_code
_entity_poly.pdbx_strand_id
1 'polypeptide(L)'
;SKALNAGQYPLSVLAVNARAAELYRKGVYGNTMTTNPRAMDVACAVLSQLSDDVRTNIRARGKEFVERLQKLQHELPGLITKVQGTGLLFSCELADDFKCYGAGSTEEFMRERGIGVIHGGANSLRFTPHFLVSSDEVDLVINAVKSALLNGPRKSAEQAA
;
A
#
# COMPACT_ATOMS: atom_id res chain seq x y z
N SER A 1 -4.66 -8.88 -10.78
CA SER A 1 -5.12 -7.57 -10.28
C SER A 1 -5.97 -7.75 -9.03
N LYS A 2 -5.93 -6.77 -8.12
CA LYS A 2 -6.74 -6.74 -6.90
C LYS A 2 -7.74 -5.58 -6.94
N ALA A 3 -7.25 -4.34 -7.05
CA ALA A 3 -8.08 -3.15 -7.02
C ALA A 3 -8.91 -2.94 -8.30
N LEU A 4 -8.38 -3.33 -9.45
CA LEU A 4 -9.06 -3.15 -10.74
C LEU A 4 -10.40 -3.89 -10.85
N ASN A 5 -10.57 -4.98 -10.11
CA ASN A 5 -11.81 -5.75 -10.06
C ASN A 5 -12.61 -5.55 -8.76
N ALA A 6 -12.30 -4.52 -8.00
CA ALA A 6 -12.90 -4.23 -6.69
C ALA A 6 -12.86 -5.42 -5.71
N GLY A 7 -11.90 -6.33 -5.86
CA GLY A 7 -11.77 -7.54 -5.04
C GLY A 7 -12.83 -8.63 -5.30
N GLN A 8 -13.68 -8.48 -6.32
CA GLN A 8 -14.83 -9.37 -6.56
C GLN A 8 -14.49 -10.58 -7.43
N TYR A 9 -13.71 -10.39 -8.48
CA TYR A 9 -13.43 -11.45 -9.45
C TYR A 9 -11.93 -11.52 -9.79
N PRO A 10 -11.37 -12.71 -10.02
CA PRO A 10 -10.01 -12.83 -10.56
C PRO A 10 -9.91 -12.14 -11.92
N LEU A 11 -8.94 -11.24 -12.06
CA LEU A 11 -8.66 -10.51 -13.29
C LEU A 11 -7.19 -10.21 -13.42
N SER A 12 -6.64 -10.45 -14.59
CA SER A 12 -5.30 -9.99 -14.99
C SER A 12 -5.38 -9.30 -16.34
N VAL A 13 -4.64 -8.21 -16.49
CA VAL A 13 -4.57 -7.45 -17.73
C VAL A 13 -3.10 -7.34 -18.12
N LEU A 14 -2.79 -7.72 -19.36
CA LEU A 14 -1.49 -7.54 -19.96
C LEU A 14 -1.60 -6.46 -21.05
N ALA A 15 -1.01 -5.30 -20.79
CA ALA A 15 -0.88 -4.24 -21.77
C ALA A 15 0.46 -4.38 -22.49
N VAL A 16 0.42 -4.40 -23.83
CA VAL A 16 1.60 -4.57 -24.68
C VAL A 16 1.65 -3.49 -25.75
N ASN A 17 2.86 -3.14 -26.19
CA ASN A 17 3.04 -2.30 -27.38
C ASN A 17 2.87 -3.12 -28.67
N ALA A 18 2.86 -2.46 -29.83
CA ALA A 18 2.65 -3.10 -31.14
C ALA A 18 3.66 -4.23 -31.39
N ARG A 19 4.95 -4.02 -31.09
CA ARG A 19 6.00 -5.02 -31.27
C ARG A 19 5.76 -6.29 -30.45
N ALA A 20 5.35 -6.14 -29.20
CA ALA A 20 5.06 -7.28 -28.32
C ALA A 20 3.75 -7.97 -28.74
N ALA A 21 2.77 -7.22 -29.28
CA ALA A 21 1.53 -7.80 -29.81
C ALA A 21 1.76 -8.75 -30.99
N GLU A 22 2.81 -8.53 -31.80
CA GLU A 22 3.19 -9.42 -32.93
C GLU A 22 3.57 -10.84 -32.46
N LEU A 23 3.96 -11.00 -31.19
CA LEU A 23 4.27 -12.31 -30.60
C LEU A 23 3.03 -13.10 -30.20
N TYR A 24 1.86 -12.45 -30.16
CA TYR A 24 0.61 -13.11 -29.80
C TYR A 24 0.16 -14.07 -30.92
N ARG A 25 -0.16 -15.28 -30.52
CA ARG A 25 -0.76 -16.29 -31.41
C ARG A 25 -2.05 -16.80 -30.78
N LYS A 26 -3.09 -16.92 -31.61
CA LYS A 26 -4.39 -17.45 -31.14
C LYS A 26 -4.20 -18.83 -30.51
N GLY A 27 -4.77 -19.02 -29.33
CA GLY A 27 -4.77 -20.28 -28.60
C GLY A 27 -3.55 -20.52 -27.68
N VAL A 28 -2.51 -19.66 -27.71
CA VAL A 28 -1.32 -19.83 -26.85
C VAL A 28 -1.61 -19.49 -25.41
N TYR A 29 -2.41 -18.46 -25.14
CA TYR A 29 -2.70 -17.94 -23.79
C TYR A 29 -4.14 -18.20 -23.33
N GLY A 30 -4.93 -18.91 -24.12
CA GLY A 30 -6.33 -19.19 -23.81
C GLY A 30 -6.47 -20.28 -22.73
N ASN A 31 -7.37 -20.07 -21.79
CA ASN A 31 -7.85 -21.09 -20.88
C ASN A 31 -9.33 -20.85 -20.57
N THR A 32 -9.99 -21.81 -19.93
CA THR A 32 -11.43 -21.74 -19.63
C THR A 32 -11.82 -20.64 -18.64
N MET A 33 -10.85 -20.08 -17.93
CA MET A 33 -11.07 -19.03 -16.92
C MET A 33 -10.81 -17.61 -17.45
N THR A 34 -10.37 -17.47 -18.70
CA THR A 34 -10.16 -16.17 -19.33
C THR A 34 -11.47 -15.55 -19.79
N THR A 35 -11.46 -14.21 -19.92
CA THR A 35 -12.58 -13.43 -20.49
C THR A 35 -13.91 -13.56 -19.72
N ASN A 36 -13.86 -13.68 -18.40
CA ASN A 36 -15.09 -13.63 -17.59
C ASN A 36 -15.77 -12.25 -17.75
N PRO A 37 -17.00 -12.19 -18.35
CA PRO A 37 -17.64 -10.91 -18.62
C PRO A 37 -17.93 -10.10 -17.38
N ARG A 38 -18.30 -10.73 -16.26
CA ARG A 38 -18.55 -10.03 -14.99
C ARG A 38 -17.28 -9.37 -14.45
N ALA A 39 -16.13 -10.04 -14.57
CA ALA A 39 -14.86 -9.45 -14.18
C ALA A 39 -14.50 -8.22 -15.04
N MET A 40 -14.82 -8.27 -16.33
CA MET A 40 -14.62 -7.15 -17.26
C MET A 40 -15.57 -5.99 -16.97
N ASP A 41 -16.84 -6.25 -16.72
CA ASP A 41 -17.83 -5.23 -16.37
C ASP A 41 -17.42 -4.49 -15.10
N VAL A 42 -16.99 -5.22 -14.05
CA VAL A 42 -16.49 -4.63 -12.82
C VAL A 42 -15.22 -3.80 -13.08
N ALA A 43 -14.29 -4.30 -13.89
CA ALA A 43 -13.09 -3.56 -14.24
C ALA A 43 -13.41 -2.27 -15.01
N CYS A 44 -14.34 -2.30 -15.97
CA CYS A 44 -14.80 -1.12 -16.69
C CYS A 44 -15.45 -0.10 -15.73
N ALA A 45 -16.29 -0.56 -14.81
CA ALA A 45 -16.92 0.30 -13.80
C ALA A 45 -15.86 0.96 -12.88
N VAL A 46 -14.85 0.21 -12.42
CA VAL A 46 -13.74 0.76 -11.63
C VAL A 46 -12.94 1.79 -12.43
N LEU A 47 -12.59 1.47 -13.67
CA LEU A 47 -11.82 2.39 -14.53
C LEU A 47 -12.58 3.68 -14.83
N SER A 48 -13.90 3.61 -15.02
CA SER A 48 -14.72 4.81 -15.24
C SER A 48 -14.79 5.76 -14.03
N GLN A 49 -14.52 5.26 -12.81
CA GLN A 49 -14.44 6.07 -11.60
C GLN A 49 -13.08 6.74 -11.39
N LEU A 50 -12.06 6.35 -12.15
CA LEU A 50 -10.72 6.94 -12.06
C LEU A 50 -10.65 8.26 -12.84
N SER A 51 -11.43 9.24 -12.41
CA SER A 51 -11.45 10.61 -12.97
C SER A 51 -10.11 11.33 -12.77
N ASP A 52 -9.92 12.46 -13.42
CA ASP A 52 -8.74 13.30 -13.24
C ASP A 52 -8.65 13.87 -11.82
N ASP A 53 -9.77 14.13 -11.16
CA ASP A 53 -9.80 14.57 -9.76
C ASP A 53 -9.30 13.46 -8.83
N VAL A 54 -9.74 12.22 -9.03
CA VAL A 54 -9.26 11.06 -8.27
C VAL A 54 -7.75 10.89 -8.48
N ARG A 55 -7.27 10.97 -9.73
CA ARG A 55 -5.84 10.87 -10.05
C ARG A 55 -5.02 12.00 -9.43
N THR A 56 -5.58 13.20 -9.37
CA THR A 56 -4.96 14.36 -8.73
C THR A 56 -4.90 14.18 -7.23
N ASN A 57 -5.97 13.69 -6.59
CA ASN A 57 -5.97 13.38 -5.17
C ASN A 57 -4.92 12.30 -4.82
N ILE A 58 -4.85 11.22 -5.60
CA ILE A 58 -3.84 10.16 -5.41
C ILE A 58 -2.41 10.75 -5.41
N ARG A 59 -2.10 11.64 -6.35
CA ARG A 59 -0.77 12.30 -6.42
C ARG A 59 -0.53 13.22 -5.24
N ALA A 60 -1.51 14.06 -4.90
CA ALA A 60 -1.41 15.03 -3.82
C ALA A 60 -1.25 14.34 -2.45
N ARG A 61 -2.13 13.41 -2.15
CA ARG A 61 -2.11 12.69 -0.86
C ARG A 61 -0.89 11.77 -0.76
N GLY A 62 -0.51 11.10 -1.84
CA GLY A 62 0.70 10.29 -1.85
C GLY A 62 1.96 11.09 -1.55
N LYS A 63 2.11 12.29 -2.15
CA LYS A 63 3.18 13.22 -1.83
C LYS A 63 3.14 13.66 -0.37
N GLU A 64 1.98 14.07 0.12
CA GLU A 64 1.77 14.48 1.50
C GLU A 64 2.17 13.39 2.51
N PHE A 65 1.75 12.15 2.30
CA PHE A 65 2.14 11.03 3.16
C PHE A 65 3.66 10.85 3.22
N VAL A 66 4.33 10.84 2.07
CA VAL A 66 5.79 10.66 2.01
C VAL A 66 6.51 11.81 2.71
N GLU A 67 6.13 13.06 2.45
CA GLU A 67 6.75 14.23 3.07
C GLU A 67 6.55 14.24 4.60
N ARG A 68 5.38 13.86 5.07
CA ARG A 68 5.09 13.82 6.51
C ARG A 68 5.78 12.65 7.22
N LEU A 69 5.91 11.50 6.58
CA LEU A 69 6.72 10.40 7.12
C LEU A 69 8.20 10.75 7.15
N GLN A 70 8.72 11.45 6.14
CA GLN A 70 10.09 11.96 6.14
C GLN A 70 10.30 12.99 7.24
N LYS A 71 9.34 13.89 7.46
CA LYS A 71 9.36 14.84 8.59
C LYS A 71 9.41 14.08 9.92
N LEU A 72 8.56 13.06 10.09
CA LEU A 72 8.56 12.21 11.28
C LEU A 72 9.89 11.48 11.48
N GLN A 73 10.52 11.01 10.40
CA GLN A 73 11.86 10.41 10.41
C GLN A 73 12.92 11.39 10.97
N HIS A 74 12.84 12.66 10.59
CA HIS A 74 13.74 13.70 11.12
C HIS A 74 13.43 14.09 12.59
N GLU A 75 12.15 14.13 12.96
CA GLU A 75 11.71 14.42 14.34
C GLU A 75 12.08 13.31 15.33
N LEU A 76 12.13 12.06 14.86
CA LEU A 76 12.39 10.87 15.65
C LEU A 76 13.60 10.09 15.08
N PRO A 77 14.81 10.64 15.19
CA PRO A 77 15.99 10.05 14.57
C PRO A 77 16.24 8.62 15.10
N GLY A 78 16.60 7.73 14.17
CA GLY A 78 16.90 6.35 14.48
C GLY A 78 15.70 5.40 14.58
N LEU A 79 14.44 5.89 14.51
CA LEU A 79 13.26 5.04 14.59
C LEU A 79 12.72 4.63 13.21
N ILE A 80 12.89 5.46 12.20
CA ILE A 80 12.57 5.18 10.80
C ILE A 80 13.88 5.20 10.01
N THR A 81 14.21 4.12 9.34
CA THR A 81 15.44 4.00 8.54
C THR A 81 15.23 4.47 7.11
N LYS A 82 14.05 4.24 6.55
CA LYS A 82 13.74 4.58 5.17
C LYS A 82 12.27 4.93 4.97
N VAL A 83 12.01 5.95 4.13
CA VAL A 83 10.66 6.28 3.65
C VAL A 83 10.69 6.27 2.13
N GLN A 84 9.72 5.61 1.51
CA GLN A 84 9.58 5.57 0.06
C GLN A 84 8.11 5.40 -0.35
N GLY A 85 7.76 5.87 -1.55
CA GLY A 85 6.41 5.70 -2.08
C GLY A 85 6.20 6.31 -3.44
N THR A 86 5.14 5.86 -4.10
CA THR A 86 4.63 6.41 -5.37
C THR A 86 3.11 6.41 -5.31
N GLY A 87 2.51 7.59 -5.44
CA GLY A 87 1.06 7.75 -5.23
C GLY A 87 0.69 7.23 -3.84
N LEU A 88 -0.41 6.49 -3.76
CA LEU A 88 -0.92 5.91 -2.51
C LEU A 88 -0.35 4.52 -2.17
N LEU A 89 0.76 4.13 -2.75
CA LEU A 89 1.56 2.98 -2.31
C LEU A 89 2.85 3.51 -1.70
N PHE A 90 2.95 3.50 -0.39
CA PHE A 90 4.11 4.01 0.34
C PHE A 90 4.45 3.15 1.56
N SER A 91 5.65 3.29 2.06
CA SER A 91 6.14 2.53 3.21
C SER A 91 7.14 3.33 4.03
N CYS A 92 7.22 2.98 5.30
CA CYS A 92 8.33 3.37 6.17
C CYS A 92 8.97 2.11 6.78
N GLU A 93 10.27 1.99 6.64
CA GLU A 93 11.08 0.96 7.25
C GLU A 93 11.45 1.42 8.66
N LEU A 94 11.26 0.53 9.62
CA LEU A 94 11.51 0.80 11.03
C LEU A 94 12.89 0.25 11.43
N ALA A 95 13.46 0.81 12.47
CA ALA A 95 14.68 0.32 13.09
C ALA A 95 14.54 -1.15 13.55
N ASP A 96 15.67 -1.82 13.70
CA ASP A 96 15.73 -3.27 13.95
C ASP A 96 15.13 -3.68 15.29
N ASP A 97 15.01 -2.77 16.24
CA ASP A 97 14.39 -3.01 17.54
C ASP A 97 12.85 -3.05 17.48
N PHE A 98 12.24 -2.69 16.34
CA PHE A 98 10.82 -2.93 16.09
C PHE A 98 10.59 -4.29 15.45
N LYS A 99 9.38 -4.80 15.62
CA LYS A 99 8.83 -5.96 14.92
C LYS A 99 7.59 -5.52 14.16
N CYS A 100 7.65 -5.42 12.83
CA CYS A 100 6.52 -4.95 12.04
C CYS A 100 5.35 -5.92 11.98
N TYR A 101 5.59 -7.24 12.05
CA TYR A 101 4.60 -8.29 11.79
C TYR A 101 4.53 -9.36 12.87
N GLY A 102 3.33 -9.95 13.04
CA GLY A 102 3.04 -11.05 13.95
C GLY A 102 2.61 -10.57 15.34
N ALA A 103 2.48 -11.49 16.29
CA ALA A 103 2.06 -11.18 17.65
C ALA A 103 3.02 -10.19 18.33
N GLY A 104 2.47 -9.19 19.01
CA GLY A 104 3.22 -8.13 19.66
C GLY A 104 3.95 -7.20 18.69
N SER A 105 3.41 -7.01 17.47
CA SER A 105 4.03 -6.20 16.43
C SER A 105 3.49 -4.77 16.37
N THR A 106 4.22 -3.92 15.63
CA THR A 106 3.77 -2.55 15.32
C THR A 106 2.48 -2.55 14.50
N GLU A 107 2.31 -3.52 13.58
CA GLU A 107 1.07 -3.70 12.81
C GLU A 107 -0.13 -3.99 13.74
N GLU A 108 0.03 -4.89 14.70
CA GLU A 108 -1.01 -5.22 15.67
C GLU A 108 -1.36 -4.02 16.54
N PHE A 109 -0.36 -3.31 17.07
CA PHE A 109 -0.54 -2.09 17.86
C PHE A 109 -1.35 -1.02 17.11
N MET A 110 -1.10 -0.82 15.81
CA MET A 110 -1.85 0.13 14.97
C MET A 110 -3.27 -0.36 14.69
N ARG A 111 -3.44 -1.66 14.43
CA ARG A 111 -4.75 -2.27 14.16
C ARG A 111 -5.70 -2.16 15.36
N GLU A 112 -5.20 -2.37 16.57
CA GLU A 112 -5.97 -2.18 17.80
C GLU A 112 -6.46 -0.73 18.00
N ARG A 113 -5.83 0.23 17.30
CA ARG A 113 -6.20 1.66 17.28
C ARG A 113 -6.98 2.05 16.03
N GLY A 114 -7.50 1.09 15.30
CA GLY A 114 -8.36 1.30 14.13
C GLY A 114 -7.61 1.61 12.85
N ILE A 115 -6.27 1.53 12.81
CA ILE A 115 -5.49 1.78 11.60
C ILE A 115 -4.98 0.47 11.01
N GLY A 116 -5.61 0.05 9.90
CA GLY A 116 -5.14 -1.10 9.12
C GLY A 116 -3.86 -0.76 8.36
N VAL A 117 -2.81 -1.48 8.64
CA VAL A 117 -1.53 -1.40 7.95
C VAL A 117 -1.03 -2.82 7.68
N ILE A 118 -0.21 -3.01 6.68
CA ILE A 118 0.42 -4.30 6.37
C ILE A 118 1.94 -4.16 6.39
N HIS A 119 2.60 -5.27 6.68
CA HIS A 119 4.06 -5.33 6.61
C HIS A 119 4.55 -5.43 5.16
N GLY A 120 5.80 -5.06 4.92
CA GLY A 120 6.48 -5.20 3.65
C GLY A 120 8.00 -5.19 3.83
N GLY A 121 8.72 -5.74 2.88
CA GLY A 121 10.19 -5.81 2.99
C GLY A 121 10.66 -6.50 4.26
N ALA A 122 11.85 -6.12 4.74
CA ALA A 122 12.46 -6.72 5.92
C ALA A 122 11.75 -6.31 7.22
N ASN A 123 11.48 -5.03 7.41
CA ASN A 123 10.86 -4.48 8.62
C ASN A 123 10.10 -3.17 8.33
N SER A 124 9.21 -3.18 7.34
CA SER A 124 8.50 -1.98 6.90
C SER A 124 7.00 -2.07 7.14
N LEU A 125 6.40 -0.98 7.57
CA LEU A 125 4.96 -0.73 7.47
C LEU A 125 4.63 -0.26 6.05
N ARG A 126 3.68 -0.91 5.40
CA ARG A 126 3.22 -0.58 4.05
C ARG A 126 1.77 -0.13 4.07
N PHE A 127 1.51 0.96 3.39
CA PHE A 127 0.21 1.63 3.36
C PHE A 127 -0.35 1.65 1.95
N THR A 128 -1.65 1.40 1.83
CA THR A 128 -2.42 1.43 0.59
C THR A 128 -3.82 1.99 0.89
N PRO A 129 -3.94 3.27 1.27
CA PRO A 129 -5.23 3.86 1.58
C PRO A 129 -6.13 3.94 0.35
N HIS A 130 -7.41 4.19 0.55
CA HIS A 130 -8.36 4.38 -0.55
C HIS A 130 -8.07 5.65 -1.35
N PHE A 131 -8.53 5.70 -2.61
CA PHE A 131 -8.16 6.77 -3.55
C PHE A 131 -8.70 8.16 -3.20
N LEU A 132 -9.73 8.22 -2.37
CA LEU A 132 -10.36 9.47 -1.92
C LEU A 132 -9.92 9.89 -0.51
N VAL A 133 -8.82 9.33 -0.01
CA VAL A 133 -8.27 9.69 1.30
C VAL A 133 -8.09 11.20 1.41
N SER A 134 -8.54 11.77 2.53
CA SER A 134 -8.46 13.20 2.84
C SER A 134 -7.15 13.56 3.57
N SER A 135 -6.86 14.85 3.69
CA SER A 135 -5.72 15.31 4.49
C SER A 135 -5.90 15.03 5.99
N ASP A 136 -7.13 15.10 6.50
CA ASP A 136 -7.43 14.76 7.89
C ASP A 136 -7.17 13.27 8.17
N GLU A 137 -7.46 12.39 7.21
CA GLU A 137 -7.15 10.97 7.31
C GLU A 137 -5.63 10.72 7.22
N VAL A 138 -4.90 11.55 6.45
CA VAL A 138 -3.42 11.54 6.49
C VAL A 138 -2.94 11.87 7.90
N ASP A 139 -3.51 12.89 8.56
CA ASP A 139 -3.19 13.24 9.94
C ASP A 139 -3.40 12.08 10.91
N LEU A 140 -4.53 11.38 10.79
CA LEU A 140 -4.82 10.21 11.62
C LEU A 140 -3.76 9.12 11.46
N VAL A 141 -3.39 8.79 10.24
CA VAL A 141 -2.38 7.76 9.97
C VAL A 141 -1.00 8.16 10.48
N ILE A 142 -0.56 9.40 10.23
CA ILE A 142 0.74 9.89 10.71
C ILE A 142 0.81 9.92 12.23
N ASN A 143 -0.26 10.35 12.90
CA ASN A 143 -0.33 10.35 14.36
C ASN A 143 -0.32 8.92 14.92
N ALA A 144 -0.96 7.97 14.26
CA ALA A 144 -0.92 6.57 14.65
C ALA A 144 0.49 5.98 14.49
N VAL A 145 1.19 6.28 13.39
CA VAL A 145 2.60 5.89 13.20
C VAL A 145 3.47 6.50 14.30
N LYS A 146 3.34 7.80 14.58
CA LYS A 146 4.09 8.48 15.65
C LYS A 146 3.82 7.82 17.02
N SER A 147 2.57 7.52 17.32
CA SER A 147 2.20 6.81 18.55
C SER A 147 2.82 5.41 18.63
N ALA A 148 2.81 4.68 17.53
CA ALA A 148 3.42 3.35 17.45
C ALA A 148 4.94 3.39 17.65
N LEU A 149 5.61 4.40 17.11
CA LEU A 149 7.05 4.59 17.28
C LEU A 149 7.43 4.97 18.72
N LEU A 150 6.61 5.73 19.42
CA LEU A 150 6.90 6.20 20.78
C LEU A 150 6.43 5.24 21.86
N ASN A 151 5.29 4.59 21.66
CA ASN A 151 4.58 3.83 22.70
C ASN A 151 4.32 2.36 22.29
N GLY A 152 4.68 1.98 21.06
CA GLY A 152 4.45 0.64 20.56
C GLY A 152 5.45 -0.38 21.07
N PRO A 153 5.20 -1.67 20.81
CA PRO A 153 6.06 -2.75 21.26
C PRO A 153 7.42 -2.71 20.57
N ARG A 154 8.44 -3.12 21.32
CA ARG A 154 9.81 -3.35 20.84
C ARG A 154 10.14 -4.83 20.95
N LYS A 155 11.09 -5.30 20.15
CA LYS A 155 11.66 -6.65 20.33
C LYS A 155 12.26 -6.78 21.72
N SER A 156 12.04 -7.90 22.39
CA SER A 156 12.80 -8.23 23.60
C SER A 156 14.27 -8.48 23.26
N ALA A 157 15.15 -8.32 24.25
CA ALA A 157 16.58 -8.58 24.05
C ALA A 157 16.89 -10.00 23.51
N GLU A 158 16.05 -10.99 23.82
CA GLU A 158 16.14 -12.36 23.31
C GLU A 158 15.73 -12.53 21.84
N GLN A 159 14.99 -11.57 21.28
CA GLN A 159 14.50 -11.58 19.89
C GLN A 159 15.40 -10.74 18.96
N ALA A 160 16.34 -10.01 19.52
CA ALA A 160 17.27 -9.12 18.80
C ALA A 160 18.64 -9.77 18.53
N ALA A 161 18.89 -10.95 19.06
CA ALA A 161 20.09 -11.77 18.86
C ALA A 161 19.83 -12.85 17.80
#